data_e1f3f233ff7ea4e22b598ba936c3cde3
#
_entry.id   e1f3f233ff7ea4e22b598ba936c3cde3
#
_cell.length_a   1.000
_cell.length_b   1.000
_cell.length_c   1.000
_cell.angle_alpha   90.00
_cell.angle_beta   90.00
_cell.angle_gamma   90.00
#
_symmetry.space_group_name_H-M   'P 1'
#
loop_
_entity.id
_entity.type
_entity.pdbx_description
1 polymer ?
#
loop_
_entity_poly.entity_id
_entity_poly.type
_entity_poly.pdbx_seq_one_letter_code
_entity_poly.pdbx_strand_id
1 'polypeptide(L)'
;IKPGVSTKEIDKIGEEMIRSMGCIPNFLNYGGFPASFCISLNDEVVHGIPSEEKIIQDGDLVKIDAGLIYKGYHSDAARTYAVGEVSKEAQQLIKVTRECFFEGLKMAKAGNHLNDISKAIGAHAAKYRYGIVRDLVGHGIGTHLHEDPQIPNFPQKRRGIKLLPGMTLAVEPMIN
;
A
#
# COMPACT_ATOMS: atom_id res chain seq x y z
N ILE A 1 -11.35 -5.20 12.21
CA ILE A 1 -10.07 -5.26 12.93
C ILE A 1 -10.34 -4.86 14.38
N LYS A 2 -9.95 -5.68 15.33
CA LYS A 2 -10.12 -5.46 16.79
C LYS A 2 -9.08 -6.28 17.56
N PRO A 3 -8.75 -5.91 18.81
CA PRO A 3 -7.87 -6.71 19.66
C PRO A 3 -8.40 -8.15 19.82
N GLY A 4 -7.49 -9.11 19.93
CA GLY A 4 -7.78 -10.54 20.10
C GLY A 4 -8.01 -11.32 18.80
N VAL A 5 -8.08 -10.66 17.66
CA VAL A 5 -8.21 -11.32 16.34
C VAL A 5 -6.81 -11.63 15.80
N SER A 6 -6.59 -12.80 15.23
CA SER A 6 -5.34 -13.12 14.55
C SER A 6 -5.29 -12.50 13.14
N THR A 7 -4.08 -12.22 12.66
CA THR A 7 -3.92 -11.78 11.28
C THR A 7 -4.37 -12.85 10.29
N LYS A 8 -4.27 -14.15 10.64
CA LYS A 8 -4.77 -15.26 9.82
C LYS A 8 -6.29 -15.27 9.68
N GLU A 9 -7.01 -14.93 10.75
CA GLU A 9 -8.48 -14.82 10.69
C GLU A 9 -8.91 -13.68 9.75
N ILE A 10 -8.20 -12.54 9.77
CA ILE A 10 -8.46 -11.43 8.84
C ILE A 10 -8.21 -11.85 7.39
N ASP A 11 -7.09 -12.52 7.12
CA ASP A 11 -6.74 -13.07 5.81
C ASP A 11 -7.86 -13.97 5.27
N LYS A 12 -8.33 -14.90 6.10
CA LYS A 12 -9.42 -15.83 5.74
C LYS A 12 -10.72 -15.09 5.40
N ILE A 13 -11.14 -14.16 6.24
CA ILE A 13 -12.34 -13.34 5.99
C ILE A 13 -12.18 -12.55 4.70
N GLY A 14 -11.01 -11.95 4.48
CA GLY A 14 -10.72 -11.18 3.28
C GLY A 14 -10.74 -12.03 2.01
N GLU A 15 -10.16 -13.22 2.05
CA GLU A 15 -10.21 -14.16 0.93
C GLU A 15 -11.65 -14.58 0.61
N GLU A 16 -12.44 -14.92 1.62
CA GLU A 16 -13.86 -15.28 1.44
C GLU A 16 -14.65 -14.12 0.80
N MET A 17 -14.39 -12.88 1.22
CA MET A 17 -15.01 -11.70 0.63
C MET A 17 -14.63 -11.52 -0.85
N ILE A 18 -13.35 -11.62 -1.20
CA ILE A 18 -12.88 -11.50 -2.60
C ILE A 18 -13.55 -12.55 -3.47
N ARG A 19 -13.58 -13.81 -3.01
CA ARG A 19 -14.19 -14.93 -3.75
C ARG A 19 -15.71 -14.77 -3.89
N SER A 20 -16.39 -14.28 -2.85
CA SER A 20 -17.84 -14.04 -2.89
C SER A 20 -18.25 -12.98 -3.92
N MET A 21 -17.35 -12.06 -4.25
CA MET A 21 -17.53 -11.05 -5.30
C MET A 21 -17.23 -11.59 -6.73
N GLY A 22 -16.91 -12.88 -6.86
CA GLY A 22 -16.50 -13.47 -8.14
C GLY A 22 -15.11 -13.04 -8.60
N CYS A 23 -14.27 -12.59 -7.64
CA CYS A 23 -12.90 -12.18 -7.89
C CYS A 23 -11.90 -13.24 -7.39
N ILE A 24 -10.64 -13.10 -7.77
CA ILE A 24 -9.55 -13.99 -7.38
C ILE A 24 -8.57 -13.20 -6.51
N PRO A 25 -8.14 -13.72 -5.33
CA PRO A 25 -7.07 -13.11 -4.56
C PRO A 25 -5.78 -13.01 -5.39
N ASN A 26 -5.21 -11.84 -5.43
CA ASN A 26 -4.13 -11.49 -6.35
C ASN A 26 -2.74 -11.87 -5.78
N PHE A 27 -2.59 -11.80 -4.43
CA PHE A 27 -1.31 -12.12 -3.78
C PHE A 27 -1.12 -13.61 -3.50
N LEU A 28 -2.19 -14.38 -3.38
CA LEU A 28 -2.11 -15.82 -3.07
C LEU A 28 -1.31 -16.56 -4.15
N ASN A 29 -0.20 -17.19 -3.74
CA ASN A 29 0.77 -17.87 -4.58
C ASN A 29 1.57 -16.95 -5.54
N TYR A 30 1.42 -15.63 -5.46
CA TYR A 30 2.25 -14.71 -6.24
C TYR A 30 3.68 -14.72 -5.68
N GLY A 31 4.64 -15.15 -6.51
CA GLY A 31 6.03 -15.31 -6.07
C GLY A 31 6.22 -16.26 -4.86
N GLY A 32 5.25 -17.15 -4.61
CA GLY A 32 5.27 -18.06 -3.46
C GLY A 32 4.68 -17.47 -2.17
N PHE A 33 4.05 -16.29 -2.22
CA PHE A 33 3.39 -15.71 -1.06
C PHE A 33 2.20 -16.58 -0.60
N PRO A 34 2.10 -16.95 0.69
CA PRO A 34 1.18 -18.02 1.13
C PRO A 34 -0.22 -17.56 1.55
N ALA A 35 -0.57 -16.31 1.31
CA ALA A 35 -1.80 -15.70 1.81
C ALA A 35 -2.47 -14.79 0.77
N SER A 36 -3.72 -14.43 1.00
CA SER A 36 -4.50 -13.56 0.12
C SER A 36 -4.26 -12.08 0.39
N PHE A 37 -3.86 -11.74 1.63
CA PHE A 37 -3.55 -10.38 2.06
C PHE A 37 -2.13 -10.31 2.64
N CYS A 38 -1.46 -9.16 2.49
CA CYS A 38 -0.34 -8.83 3.33
C CYS A 38 -0.87 -8.10 4.57
N ILE A 39 -0.53 -8.60 5.76
CA ILE A 39 -0.95 -7.98 7.03
C ILE A 39 0.28 -7.76 7.89
N SER A 40 0.71 -6.52 7.95
CA SER A 40 1.93 -6.10 8.64
C SER A 40 1.59 -5.34 9.91
N LEU A 41 2.19 -5.73 11.03
CA LEU A 41 1.98 -5.10 12.33
C LEU A 41 3.15 -4.19 12.70
N ASN A 42 2.87 -3.04 13.25
CA ASN A 42 3.84 -2.12 13.87
C ASN A 42 5.09 -1.87 12.99
N ASP A 43 6.24 -2.44 13.34
CA ASP A 43 7.52 -2.23 12.64
C ASP A 43 7.66 -3.03 11.35
N GLU A 44 6.77 -3.99 11.08
CA GLU A 44 6.73 -4.65 9.77
C GLU A 44 6.31 -3.63 8.73
N VAL A 45 7.17 -3.26 7.80
CA VAL A 45 6.89 -2.21 6.81
C VAL A 45 5.77 -2.65 5.87
N VAL A 46 5.98 -3.77 5.15
CA VAL A 46 5.03 -4.40 4.20
C VAL A 46 5.23 -5.91 4.18
N HIS A 47 4.43 -6.63 3.37
CA HIS A 47 4.54 -8.05 3.09
C HIS A 47 4.45 -8.96 4.32
N GLY A 48 3.82 -8.49 5.41
CA GLY A 48 3.59 -9.31 6.59
C GLY A 48 2.76 -10.54 6.23
N ILE A 49 3.29 -11.74 6.56
CA ILE A 49 2.58 -13.00 6.33
C ILE A 49 1.57 -13.20 7.47
N PRO A 50 0.28 -13.37 7.15
CA PRO A 50 -0.75 -13.69 8.14
C PRO A 50 -0.46 -14.98 8.91
N SER A 51 -0.61 -14.93 10.24
CA SER A 51 -0.33 -16.04 11.15
C SER A 51 -1.38 -16.12 12.25
N GLU A 52 -1.66 -17.31 12.73
CA GLU A 52 -2.51 -17.53 13.92
C GLU A 52 -1.84 -17.01 15.20
N GLU A 53 -0.51 -16.95 15.23
CA GLU A 53 0.28 -16.47 16.37
C GLU A 53 0.35 -14.94 16.44
N LYS A 54 0.11 -14.24 15.33
CA LYS A 54 0.08 -12.78 15.27
C LYS A 54 -1.30 -12.27 15.67
N ILE A 55 -1.49 -12.11 16.98
CA ILE A 55 -2.73 -11.59 17.56
C ILE A 55 -2.68 -10.09 17.71
N ILE A 56 -3.63 -9.40 17.13
CA ILE A 56 -3.77 -7.94 17.21
C ILE A 56 -4.03 -7.51 18.64
N GLN A 57 -3.29 -6.49 19.08
CA GLN A 57 -3.39 -5.92 20.42
C GLN A 57 -3.97 -4.49 20.36
N ASP A 58 -4.43 -4.00 21.50
CA ASP A 58 -4.71 -2.58 21.67
C ASP A 58 -3.41 -1.77 21.53
N GLY A 59 -3.45 -0.68 20.78
CA GLY A 59 -2.27 0.13 20.47
C GLY A 59 -1.53 -0.27 19.19
N ASP A 60 -1.91 -1.36 18.51
CA ASP A 60 -1.25 -1.79 17.27
C ASP A 60 -1.59 -0.90 16.06
N LEU A 61 -0.60 -0.76 15.19
CA LEU A 61 -0.78 -0.31 13.82
C LEU A 61 -0.89 -1.51 12.90
N VAL A 62 -2.04 -1.70 12.28
CA VAL A 62 -2.30 -2.81 11.36
C VAL A 62 -2.34 -2.28 9.93
N LYS A 63 -1.37 -2.66 9.12
CA LYS A 63 -1.30 -2.35 7.69
C LYS A 63 -1.86 -3.54 6.93
N ILE A 64 -2.94 -3.32 6.23
CA ILE A 64 -3.57 -4.33 5.36
C ILE A 64 -3.37 -3.90 3.92
N ASP A 65 -2.79 -4.79 3.16
CA ASP A 65 -2.63 -4.66 1.74
C ASP A 65 -3.37 -5.81 1.05
N ALA A 66 -4.24 -5.46 0.12
CA ALA A 66 -5.20 -6.36 -0.52
C ALA A 66 -5.27 -6.10 -2.01
N GLY A 67 -5.17 -7.15 -2.78
CA GLY A 67 -5.35 -7.10 -4.21
C GLY A 67 -6.29 -8.18 -4.71
N LEU A 68 -6.98 -7.90 -5.82
CA LEU A 68 -7.84 -8.87 -6.46
C LEU A 68 -7.74 -8.81 -7.99
N ILE A 69 -8.14 -9.90 -8.62
CA ILE A 69 -8.25 -10.01 -10.08
C ILE A 69 -9.73 -10.09 -10.43
N TYR A 70 -10.18 -9.16 -11.26
CA TYR A 70 -11.52 -9.17 -11.82
C TYR A 70 -11.46 -9.09 -13.35
N LYS A 71 -12.02 -10.08 -14.02
CA LYS A 71 -12.02 -10.19 -15.49
C LYS A 71 -10.63 -10.04 -16.13
N GLY A 72 -9.60 -10.58 -15.48
CA GLY A 72 -8.22 -10.53 -15.95
C GLY A 72 -7.45 -9.24 -15.63
N TYR A 73 -8.05 -8.30 -14.89
CA TYR A 73 -7.39 -7.07 -14.46
C TYR A 73 -7.13 -7.11 -12.96
N HIS A 74 -5.95 -6.64 -12.57
CA HIS A 74 -5.48 -6.58 -11.20
C HIS A 74 -5.83 -5.24 -10.56
N SER A 75 -6.11 -5.27 -9.26
CA SER A 75 -6.21 -4.10 -8.39
C SER A 75 -5.32 -4.29 -7.16
N ASP A 76 -4.95 -3.18 -6.57
CA ASP A 76 -4.06 -3.13 -5.42
C ASP A 76 -4.45 -1.98 -4.50
N ALA A 77 -4.57 -2.23 -3.19
CA ALA A 77 -4.99 -1.20 -2.23
C ALA A 77 -4.51 -1.50 -0.82
N ALA A 78 -3.72 -0.60 -0.25
CA ALA A 78 -3.26 -0.69 1.13
C ALA A 78 -3.87 0.38 2.03
N ARG A 79 -4.05 0.03 3.31
CA ARG A 79 -4.50 0.95 4.37
C ARG A 79 -3.86 0.59 5.69
N THR A 80 -3.55 1.62 6.49
CA THR A 80 -3.11 1.48 7.88
C THR A 80 -4.24 1.84 8.83
N TYR A 81 -4.47 0.98 9.80
CA TYR A 81 -5.49 1.13 10.84
C TYR A 81 -4.83 1.19 12.21
N ALA A 82 -5.23 2.16 13.02
CA ALA A 82 -4.94 2.17 14.44
C ALA A 82 -5.96 1.28 15.17
N VAL A 83 -5.50 0.45 16.10
CA VAL A 83 -6.36 -0.42 16.91
C VAL A 83 -6.39 0.11 18.34
N GLY A 84 -7.56 0.52 18.82
CA GLY A 84 -7.71 1.14 20.12
C GLY A 84 -6.97 2.49 20.22
N GLU A 85 -6.29 2.73 21.35
CA GLU A 85 -5.55 3.96 21.58
C GLU A 85 -4.09 3.80 21.15
N VAL A 86 -3.67 4.60 20.16
CA VAL A 86 -2.29 4.68 19.69
C VAL A 86 -1.68 6.05 20.04
N SER A 87 -0.36 6.13 20.07
CA SER A 87 0.35 7.38 20.37
C SER A 87 0.01 8.50 19.38
N LYS A 88 0.19 9.75 19.78
CA LYS A 88 -0.01 10.91 18.90
C LYS A 88 0.94 10.88 17.70
N GLU A 89 2.14 10.39 17.90
CA GLU A 89 3.16 10.21 16.85
C GLU A 89 2.68 9.20 15.81
N ALA A 90 2.14 8.06 16.24
CA ALA A 90 1.57 7.04 15.35
C ALA A 90 0.36 7.57 14.57
N GLN A 91 -0.55 8.28 15.24
CA GLN A 91 -1.68 8.95 14.58
C GLN A 91 -1.21 9.95 13.52
N GLN A 92 -0.19 10.74 13.84
CA GLN A 92 0.39 11.70 12.92
C GLN A 92 1.06 11.00 11.74
N LEU A 93 1.80 9.92 11.97
CA LEU A 93 2.43 9.14 10.90
C LEU A 93 1.40 8.58 9.91
N ILE A 94 0.32 7.97 10.41
CA ILE A 94 -0.80 7.48 9.56
C ILE A 94 -1.38 8.64 8.74
N LYS A 95 -1.67 9.75 9.39
CA LYS A 95 -2.26 10.93 8.74
C LYS A 95 -1.34 11.46 7.64
N VAL A 96 -0.06 11.67 7.94
CA VAL A 96 0.91 12.22 6.97
C VAL A 96 1.16 11.26 5.82
N THR A 97 1.23 9.95 6.08
CA THR A 97 1.35 8.94 5.02
C THR A 97 0.17 9.00 4.06
N ARG A 98 -1.05 9.08 4.60
CA ARG A 98 -2.26 9.26 3.79
C ARG A 98 -2.23 10.57 2.99
N GLU A 99 -1.79 11.66 3.60
CA GLU A 99 -1.65 12.95 2.92
C GLU A 99 -0.62 12.87 1.80
N CYS A 100 0.51 12.19 2.01
CA CYS A 100 1.52 11.94 0.97
C CYS A 100 0.91 11.28 -0.27
N PHE A 101 0.06 10.27 -0.08
CA PHE A 101 -0.68 9.64 -1.18
C PHE A 101 -1.51 10.67 -1.97
N PHE A 102 -2.32 11.48 -1.28
CA PHE A 102 -3.18 12.46 -1.96
C PHE A 102 -2.40 13.59 -2.62
N GLU A 103 -1.25 14.01 -2.05
CA GLU A 103 -0.37 14.99 -2.71
C GLU A 103 0.24 14.39 -3.99
N GLY A 104 0.67 13.14 -3.94
CA GLY A 104 1.12 12.41 -5.14
C GLY A 104 0.01 12.28 -6.19
N LEU A 105 -1.20 11.92 -5.77
CA LEU A 105 -2.36 11.74 -6.66
C LEU A 105 -2.73 13.03 -7.39
N LYS A 106 -2.56 14.20 -6.79
CA LYS A 106 -2.78 15.49 -7.46
C LYS A 106 -1.89 15.65 -8.71
N MET A 107 -0.72 15.00 -8.70
CA MET A 107 0.24 15.04 -9.81
C MET A 107 0.04 13.93 -10.84
N ALA A 108 -0.77 12.89 -10.53
CA ALA A 108 -1.09 11.79 -11.42
C ALA A 108 -2.07 12.23 -12.52
N LYS A 109 -1.66 13.17 -13.35
CA LYS A 109 -2.43 13.75 -14.46
C LYS A 109 -1.72 13.57 -15.78
N ALA A 110 -2.48 13.31 -16.82
CA ALA A 110 -1.94 13.27 -18.18
C ALA A 110 -1.17 14.55 -18.51
N GLY A 111 0.01 14.40 -19.06
CA GLY A 111 0.92 15.50 -19.39
C GLY A 111 1.99 15.79 -18.34
N ASN A 112 1.76 15.46 -17.07
CA ASN A 112 2.79 15.47 -16.04
C ASN A 112 3.80 14.32 -16.26
N HIS A 113 4.87 14.30 -15.47
CA HIS A 113 5.85 13.23 -15.48
C HIS A 113 5.79 12.41 -14.20
N LEU A 114 6.23 11.17 -14.27
CA LEU A 114 6.23 10.25 -13.15
C LEU A 114 6.85 10.83 -11.88
N ASN A 115 8.00 11.50 -12.03
CA ASN A 115 8.71 12.12 -10.91
C ASN A 115 7.96 13.32 -10.28
N ASP A 116 6.93 13.84 -10.91
CA ASP A 116 6.12 14.89 -10.30
C ASP A 116 5.29 14.30 -9.15
N ILE A 117 4.84 13.03 -9.27
CA ILE A 117 4.22 12.25 -8.18
C ILE A 117 5.24 12.07 -7.04
N SER A 118 6.42 11.53 -7.35
CA SER A 118 7.48 11.26 -6.38
C SER A 118 7.92 12.52 -5.61
N LYS A 119 8.03 13.65 -6.31
CA LYS A 119 8.37 14.94 -5.70
C LYS A 119 7.30 15.45 -4.75
N ALA A 120 6.03 15.32 -5.11
CA ALA A 120 4.93 15.75 -4.27
C ALA A 120 4.87 14.94 -2.96
N ILE A 121 5.02 13.61 -3.06
CA ILE A 121 5.11 12.72 -1.89
C ILE A 121 6.30 13.11 -1.02
N GLY A 122 7.50 13.19 -1.60
CA GLY A 122 8.72 13.50 -0.86
C GLY A 122 8.71 14.88 -0.22
N ALA A 123 8.17 15.89 -0.90
CA ALA A 123 8.06 17.24 -0.36
C ALA A 123 7.07 17.30 0.84
N HIS A 124 6.00 16.49 0.79
CA HIS A 124 5.06 16.44 1.90
C HIS A 124 5.66 15.74 3.13
N ALA A 125 6.27 14.56 2.97
CA ALA A 125 6.95 13.85 4.04
C ALA A 125 8.03 14.70 4.72
N ALA A 126 8.82 15.43 3.92
CA ALA A 126 9.90 16.30 4.41
C ALA A 126 9.41 17.43 5.32
N LYS A 127 8.19 17.96 5.15
CA LYS A 127 7.60 18.99 6.04
C LYS A 127 7.48 18.49 7.48
N TYR A 128 7.29 17.19 7.65
CA TYR A 128 7.15 16.53 8.95
C TYR A 128 8.43 15.84 9.40
N ARG A 129 9.52 15.94 8.61
CA ARG A 129 10.82 15.30 8.86
C ARG A 129 10.74 13.77 8.88
N TYR A 130 9.81 13.19 8.18
CA TYR A 130 9.68 11.75 8.04
C TYR A 130 10.61 11.21 6.95
N GLY A 131 11.06 9.98 7.16
CA GLY A 131 11.77 9.18 6.19
C GLY A 131 10.83 8.59 5.13
N ILE A 132 11.42 8.11 4.04
CA ILE A 132 10.70 7.39 2.97
C ILE A 132 11.47 6.13 2.65
N VAL A 133 10.81 5.00 2.66
CA VAL A 133 11.39 3.72 2.23
C VAL A 133 11.80 3.82 0.76
N ARG A 134 13.03 3.39 0.43
CA ARG A 134 13.62 3.57 -0.91
C ARG A 134 13.69 2.29 -1.72
N ASP A 135 13.72 1.15 -1.06
CA ASP A 135 13.92 -0.15 -1.70
C ASP A 135 12.62 -0.72 -2.29
N LEU A 136 11.49 -0.14 -1.87
CA LEU A 136 10.16 -0.52 -2.32
C LEU A 136 9.47 0.70 -2.94
N VAL A 137 8.75 0.47 -4.04
CA VAL A 137 8.16 1.53 -4.86
C VAL A 137 6.79 1.09 -5.38
N GLY A 138 5.95 2.04 -5.72
CA GLY A 138 4.74 1.77 -6.48
C GLY A 138 5.04 1.32 -7.92
N HIS A 139 4.02 0.96 -8.67
CA HIS A 139 4.18 0.34 -9.98
C HIS A 139 2.99 0.62 -10.92
N GLY A 140 3.18 0.33 -12.21
CA GLY A 140 2.05 0.14 -13.12
C GLY A 140 1.28 -1.11 -12.74
N ILE A 141 -0.01 -1.14 -13.05
CA ILE A 141 -0.89 -2.27 -12.76
C ILE A 141 -1.95 -2.40 -13.87
N GLY A 142 -2.31 -3.63 -14.24
CA GLY A 142 -3.28 -3.84 -15.30
C GLY A 142 -3.60 -5.31 -15.48
N THR A 143 -3.09 -5.93 -16.54
CA THR A 143 -3.23 -7.38 -16.76
C THR A 143 -2.24 -8.22 -15.94
N HIS A 144 -1.26 -7.56 -15.35
CA HIS A 144 -0.35 -8.13 -14.36
C HIS A 144 -0.38 -7.29 -13.09
N LEU A 145 -0.02 -7.91 -11.97
CA LEU A 145 0.04 -7.21 -10.68
C LEU A 145 1.09 -6.10 -10.72
N HIS A 146 2.29 -6.43 -11.17
CA HIS A 146 3.37 -5.47 -11.31
C HIS A 146 3.69 -5.26 -12.79
N GLU A 147 3.48 -4.05 -13.27
CA GLU A 147 3.82 -3.59 -14.61
C GLU A 147 4.73 -2.36 -14.54
N ASP A 148 5.43 -2.05 -15.61
CA ASP A 148 6.10 -0.77 -15.74
C ASP A 148 5.06 0.39 -15.77
N PRO A 149 5.41 1.56 -15.28
CA PRO A 149 6.70 1.97 -14.71
C PRO A 149 6.79 1.72 -13.21
N GLN A 150 8.01 1.64 -12.66
CA GLN A 150 8.24 1.80 -11.23
C GLN A 150 7.96 3.25 -10.79
N ILE A 151 7.32 3.41 -9.63
CA ILE A 151 6.89 4.72 -9.10
C ILE A 151 7.55 4.96 -7.73
N PRO A 152 8.78 5.49 -7.69
CA PRO A 152 9.43 5.83 -6.42
C PRO A 152 8.63 6.86 -5.62
N ASN A 153 8.60 6.68 -4.29
CA ASN A 153 7.94 7.62 -3.37
C ASN A 153 8.82 8.82 -2.98
N PHE A 154 10.02 8.91 -3.52
CA PHE A 154 11.01 9.97 -3.25
C PHE A 154 11.51 10.60 -4.56
N PRO A 155 11.93 11.88 -4.53
CA PRO A 155 12.35 12.59 -5.72
C PRO A 155 13.50 11.90 -6.46
N GLN A 156 13.38 11.78 -7.78
CA GLN A 156 14.39 11.24 -8.67
C GLN A 156 15.14 12.37 -9.40
N LYS A 157 16.38 12.09 -9.84
CA LYS A 157 17.17 13.04 -10.65
C LYS A 157 16.52 13.33 -12.01
N ARG A 158 15.94 12.30 -12.65
CA ARG A 158 15.29 12.41 -13.95
C ARG A 158 13.79 12.62 -13.79
N ARG A 159 13.17 13.25 -14.78
CA ARG A 159 11.71 13.47 -14.76
C ARG A 159 10.89 12.18 -14.87
N GLY A 160 11.46 11.13 -15.39
CA GLY A 160 10.73 9.90 -15.70
C GLY A 160 9.85 10.05 -16.94
N ILE A 161 9.05 9.02 -17.22
CA ILE A 161 8.12 9.01 -18.35
C ILE A 161 7.03 10.06 -18.18
N LYS A 162 6.44 10.47 -19.31
CA LYS A 162 5.26 11.32 -19.32
C LYS A 162 4.03 10.46 -19.04
N LEU A 163 3.17 10.94 -18.18
CA LEU A 163 1.89 10.28 -17.87
C LEU A 163 0.92 10.48 -19.03
N LEU A 164 0.30 9.38 -19.47
CA LEU A 164 -0.63 9.36 -20.58
C LEU A 164 -2.04 8.98 -20.07
N PRO A 165 -3.10 9.40 -20.77
CA PRO A 165 -4.45 8.91 -20.48
C PRO A 165 -4.52 7.38 -20.60
N GLY A 166 -5.25 6.74 -19.69
CA GLY A 166 -5.42 5.29 -19.67
C GLY A 166 -4.36 4.51 -18.88
N MET A 167 -3.30 5.16 -18.39
CA MET A 167 -2.38 4.50 -17.46
C MET A 167 -3.05 4.23 -16.13
N THR A 168 -2.85 3.04 -15.60
CA THR A 168 -3.24 2.62 -14.24
C THR A 168 -2.01 2.40 -13.39
N LEU A 169 -2.00 2.99 -12.20
CA LEU A 169 -0.82 3.10 -11.35
C LEU A 169 -1.18 2.76 -9.90
N ALA A 170 -0.38 1.92 -9.25
CA ALA A 170 -0.36 1.75 -7.81
C ALA A 170 0.65 2.74 -7.21
N VAL A 171 0.15 3.70 -6.45
CA VAL A 171 0.97 4.73 -5.77
C VAL A 171 0.98 4.41 -4.28
N GLU A 172 2.13 4.06 -3.74
CA GLU A 172 2.25 3.39 -2.45
C GLU A 172 3.27 4.07 -1.53
N PRO A 173 2.97 5.23 -0.95
CA PRO A 173 3.88 5.88 -0.02
C PRO A 173 4.12 5.02 1.22
N MET A 174 5.39 4.70 1.48
CA MET A 174 5.86 4.03 2.69
C MET A 174 6.71 5.02 3.47
N ILE A 175 6.14 5.57 4.54
CA ILE A 175 6.67 6.68 5.33
C ILE A 175 7.03 6.19 6.74
N ASN A 176 8.18 6.62 7.27
CA ASN A 176 8.72 6.22 8.57
C ASN A 176 9.46 7.36 9.28
#